data_e58fa2f21f671f7b56e08b13744bee2d
#
_entry.id   e58fa2f21f671f7b56e08b13744bee2d
#
_cell.length_a   1.000
_cell.length_b   1.000
_cell.length_c   1.000
_cell.angle_alpha   90.00
_cell.angle_beta   90.00
_cell.angle_gamma   90.00
#
_symmetry.space_group_name_H-M   'P 1'
#
loop_
_entity.id
_entity.type
_entity.pdbx_description
1 polymer ?
#
loop_
_entity_poly.entity_id
_entity_poly.type
_entity_poly.pdbx_seq_one_letter_code
_entity_poly.pdbx_strand_id
1 'polypeptide(L)'
;MDFAAARKVMVDSQVRVNDVTDRALQAALLGVPRERFLPSDRAWSAYAEIEPEIAGERRLMLARDLSKLLMALEARPGERALGIAAPYAAAVLARLGLEATAQESDGAVFAVVGEVLAEEGVRTVTAPLGAPADGAYDVIISEGAVPGRPEAWLEALNIGGRLAVVERTGAVGKAVLYVRGAQGVSRRELFNAAPPLLAELSAIPTFVL
;
A
#
# COMPACT_ATOMS: atom_id res chain seq x y z
N MET A 1 11.37 -23.19 -4.81
CA MET A 1 10.07 -23.07 -4.11
C MET A 1 8.98 -22.93 -5.16
N ASP A 2 7.82 -23.55 -4.97
CA ASP A 2 6.65 -23.32 -5.81
C ASP A 2 5.93 -22.05 -5.28
N PHE A 3 6.20 -20.91 -5.89
CA PHE A 3 5.63 -19.63 -5.48
C PHE A 3 4.12 -19.55 -5.76
N ALA A 4 3.62 -20.22 -6.79
CA ALA A 4 2.18 -20.22 -7.07
C ALA A 4 1.40 -20.96 -5.97
N ALA A 5 1.92 -22.11 -5.52
CA ALA A 5 1.35 -22.82 -4.38
C ALA A 5 1.46 -22.02 -3.08
N ALA A 6 2.61 -21.39 -2.81
CA ALA A 6 2.80 -20.55 -1.62
C ALA A 6 1.85 -19.33 -1.60
N ARG A 7 1.64 -18.69 -2.75
CA ARG A 7 0.68 -17.59 -2.92
C ARG A 7 -0.74 -18.02 -2.63
N LYS A 8 -1.12 -19.19 -3.13
CA LYS A 8 -2.45 -19.77 -2.85
C LYS A 8 -2.63 -20.00 -1.35
N VAL A 9 -1.63 -20.57 -0.67
CA VAL A 9 -1.66 -20.78 0.79
C VAL A 9 -1.80 -19.43 1.51
N MET A 10 -1.05 -18.41 1.13
CA MET A 10 -1.18 -17.06 1.71
C MET A 10 -2.61 -16.54 1.58
N VAL A 11 -3.22 -16.62 0.40
CA VAL A 11 -4.60 -16.14 0.21
C VAL A 11 -5.58 -16.95 1.06
N ASP A 12 -5.41 -18.25 1.14
CA ASP A 12 -6.32 -19.12 1.92
C ASP A 12 -6.16 -18.91 3.44
N SER A 13 -4.91 -18.74 3.95
CA SER A 13 -4.61 -18.74 5.39
C SER A 13 -4.40 -17.35 6.01
N GLN A 14 -4.11 -16.31 5.22
CA GLN A 14 -3.84 -14.97 5.73
C GLN A 14 -4.84 -13.92 5.24
N VAL A 15 -5.52 -14.15 4.10
CA VAL A 15 -6.47 -13.21 3.50
C VAL A 15 -7.90 -13.61 3.82
N ARG A 16 -8.34 -14.77 3.39
CA ARG A 16 -9.73 -15.24 3.55
C ARG A 16 -10.15 -15.37 5.02
N VAL A 17 -9.27 -15.88 5.87
CA VAL A 17 -9.54 -16.05 7.31
C VAL A 17 -9.61 -14.73 8.08
N ASN A 18 -9.20 -13.63 7.45
CA ASN A 18 -9.26 -12.27 8.00
C ASN A 18 -10.40 -11.44 7.37
N ASP A 19 -11.49 -12.09 7.01
CA ASP A 19 -12.75 -11.49 6.52
C ASP A 19 -12.60 -10.70 5.20
N VAL A 20 -11.57 -10.96 4.41
CA VAL A 20 -11.44 -10.40 3.06
C VAL A 20 -12.26 -11.25 2.10
N THR A 21 -13.52 -10.87 1.91
CA THR A 21 -14.52 -11.64 1.15
C THR A 21 -14.62 -11.25 -0.32
N ASP A 22 -14.05 -10.13 -0.74
CA ASP A 22 -14.04 -9.67 -2.13
C ASP A 22 -13.27 -10.66 -3.02
N ARG A 23 -14.02 -11.29 -3.95
CA ARG A 23 -13.46 -12.31 -4.85
C ARG A 23 -12.56 -11.72 -5.93
N ALA A 24 -12.83 -10.49 -6.39
CA ALA A 24 -11.98 -9.83 -7.38
C ALA A 24 -10.63 -9.49 -6.75
N LEU A 25 -10.62 -8.96 -5.51
CA LEU A 25 -9.41 -8.71 -4.75
C LEU A 25 -8.64 -10.01 -4.48
N GLN A 26 -9.31 -11.10 -4.07
CA GLN A 26 -8.64 -12.39 -3.88
C GLN A 26 -8.00 -12.90 -5.19
N ALA A 27 -8.68 -12.73 -6.33
CA ALA A 27 -8.14 -13.10 -7.64
C ALA A 27 -6.93 -12.24 -8.03
N ALA A 28 -6.98 -10.93 -7.76
CA ALA A 28 -5.86 -10.03 -7.99
C ALA A 28 -4.64 -10.42 -7.14
N LEU A 29 -4.84 -10.70 -5.84
CA LEU A 29 -3.78 -11.17 -4.93
C LEU A 29 -3.18 -12.52 -5.36
N LEU A 30 -3.98 -13.40 -5.97
CA LEU A 30 -3.50 -14.65 -6.57
C LEU A 30 -2.73 -14.40 -7.88
N GLY A 31 -3.06 -13.34 -8.63
CA GLY A 31 -2.45 -13.03 -9.92
C GLY A 31 -1.12 -12.29 -9.81
N VAL A 32 -0.98 -11.36 -8.85
CA VAL A 32 0.23 -10.54 -8.69
C VAL A 32 1.34 -11.34 -7.98
N PRO A 33 2.52 -11.52 -8.58
CA PRO A 33 3.62 -12.33 -8.02
C PRO A 33 4.36 -11.57 -6.90
N ARG A 34 3.86 -11.67 -5.66
CA ARG A 34 4.39 -10.94 -4.50
C ARG A 34 5.89 -11.17 -4.27
N GLU A 35 6.40 -12.36 -4.59
CA GLU A 35 7.83 -12.71 -4.50
C GLU A 35 8.72 -11.85 -5.39
N ARG A 36 8.19 -11.29 -6.47
CA ARG A 36 8.93 -10.41 -7.39
C ARG A 36 9.07 -8.96 -6.88
N PHE A 37 8.41 -8.66 -5.75
CA PHE A 37 8.56 -7.37 -5.05
C PHE A 37 9.70 -7.40 -4.02
N LEU A 38 10.48 -8.47 -4.01
CA LEU A 38 11.63 -8.65 -3.12
C LEU A 38 12.90 -8.95 -3.93
N PRO A 39 14.07 -8.66 -3.39
CA PRO A 39 15.32 -9.19 -3.93
C PRO A 39 15.26 -10.71 -4.08
N SER A 40 15.87 -11.27 -5.11
CA SER A 40 15.75 -12.69 -5.47
C SER A 40 16.19 -13.64 -4.36
N ASP A 41 17.18 -13.25 -3.57
CA ASP A 41 17.68 -14.00 -2.40
C ASP A 41 16.69 -14.00 -1.22
N ARG A 42 15.74 -13.07 -1.19
CA ARG A 42 14.68 -12.94 -0.17
C ARG A 42 13.28 -13.32 -0.66
N ALA A 43 13.10 -13.63 -1.95
CA ALA A 43 11.81 -13.96 -2.57
C ALA A 43 11.04 -15.06 -1.80
N TRP A 44 11.74 -16.00 -1.16
CA TRP A 44 11.16 -17.06 -0.35
C TRP A 44 10.31 -16.56 0.84
N SER A 45 10.60 -15.35 1.34
CA SER A 45 9.93 -14.75 2.50
C SER A 45 8.63 -14.02 2.16
N ALA A 46 8.31 -13.85 0.87
CA ALA A 46 7.17 -13.06 0.40
C ALA A 46 5.81 -13.51 0.96
N TYR A 47 5.70 -14.79 1.30
CA TYR A 47 4.45 -15.42 1.74
C TYR A 47 4.43 -15.79 3.22
N ALA A 48 5.50 -15.48 3.95
CA ALA A 48 5.55 -15.60 5.41
C ALA A 48 4.74 -14.46 6.08
N GLU A 49 4.31 -14.69 7.32
CA GLU A 49 3.65 -13.66 8.14
C GLU A 49 4.67 -12.69 8.75
N ILE A 50 5.46 -12.06 7.91
CA ILE A 50 6.46 -11.05 8.25
C ILE A 50 6.37 -9.87 7.28
N GLU A 51 7.11 -8.82 7.53
CA GLU A 51 7.25 -7.63 6.68
C GLU A 51 8.66 -7.63 6.06
N PRO A 52 8.87 -8.39 4.95
CA PRO A 52 10.19 -8.50 4.34
C PRO A 52 10.60 -7.19 3.68
N GLU A 53 11.90 -6.89 3.74
CA GLU A 53 12.48 -5.69 3.17
C GLU A 53 12.59 -5.80 1.65
N ILE A 54 12.15 -4.75 0.96
CA ILE A 54 12.30 -4.56 -0.49
C ILE A 54 13.68 -3.96 -0.77
N ALA A 55 13.90 -2.75 -0.28
CA ALA A 55 15.17 -2.01 -0.36
C ALA A 55 15.17 -0.91 0.70
N GLY A 56 16.33 -0.63 1.30
CA GLY A 56 16.46 0.38 2.35
C GLY A 56 15.50 0.10 3.51
N GLU A 57 14.68 1.07 3.85
CA GLU A 57 13.66 0.92 4.92
C GLU A 57 12.30 0.46 4.39
N ARG A 58 12.14 0.32 3.07
CA ARG A 58 10.87 -0.09 2.46
C ARG A 58 10.61 -1.57 2.65
N ARG A 59 9.43 -1.90 3.14
CA ARG A 59 8.98 -3.27 3.41
C ARG A 59 7.62 -3.55 2.78
N LEU A 60 7.37 -4.81 2.45
CA LEU A 60 6.02 -5.28 2.15
C LEU A 60 5.24 -5.38 3.45
N MET A 61 4.05 -4.80 3.48
CA MET A 61 3.13 -4.95 4.63
C MET A 61 2.65 -6.40 4.77
N LEU A 62 2.28 -6.83 5.98
CA LEU A 62 1.62 -8.13 6.20
C LEU A 62 0.45 -8.31 5.23
N ALA A 63 0.37 -9.47 4.57
CA ALA A 63 -0.65 -9.72 3.54
C ALA A 63 -2.08 -9.56 4.08
N ARG A 64 -2.34 -9.98 5.33
CA ARG A 64 -3.64 -9.82 5.99
C ARG A 64 -4.03 -8.35 6.17
N ASP A 65 -3.08 -7.50 6.58
CA ASP A 65 -3.36 -6.10 6.90
C ASP A 65 -3.54 -5.30 5.61
N LEU A 66 -2.68 -5.52 4.61
CA LEU A 66 -2.79 -4.92 3.31
C LEU A 66 -4.11 -5.29 2.60
N SER A 67 -4.49 -6.58 2.62
CA SER A 67 -5.72 -7.01 1.96
C SER A 67 -6.97 -6.40 2.59
N LYS A 68 -6.98 -6.18 3.91
CA LYS A 68 -8.07 -5.47 4.60
C LYS A 68 -8.12 -3.98 4.23
N LEU A 69 -6.96 -3.32 4.09
CA LEU A 69 -6.89 -1.94 3.60
C LEU A 69 -7.40 -1.83 2.17
N LEU A 70 -6.95 -2.71 1.28
CA LEU A 70 -7.41 -2.76 -0.12
C LEU A 70 -8.91 -3.00 -0.22
N MET A 71 -9.47 -3.94 0.57
CA MET A 71 -10.91 -4.19 0.58
C MET A 71 -11.70 -2.96 1.08
N ALA A 72 -11.21 -2.25 2.09
CA ALA A 72 -11.88 -1.07 2.64
C ALA A 72 -11.96 0.11 1.65
N LEU A 73 -11.08 0.15 0.65
CA LEU A 73 -11.10 1.16 -0.40
C LEU A 73 -12.28 1.00 -1.37
N GLU A 74 -12.86 -0.21 -1.47
CA GLU A 74 -13.93 -0.49 -2.44
C GLU A 74 -13.59 0.03 -3.85
N ALA A 75 -12.35 -0.22 -4.27
CA ALA A 75 -11.78 0.29 -5.50
C ALA A 75 -12.52 -0.25 -6.74
N ARG A 76 -12.68 0.58 -7.77
CA ARG A 76 -13.45 0.24 -8.97
C ARG A 76 -12.59 0.36 -10.23
N PRO A 77 -12.80 -0.51 -11.23
CA PRO A 77 -12.13 -0.37 -12.53
C PRO A 77 -12.30 1.03 -13.13
N GLY A 78 -11.22 1.55 -13.72
CA GLY A 78 -11.17 2.88 -14.33
C GLY A 78 -10.89 4.04 -13.35
N GLU A 79 -10.85 3.80 -12.04
CA GLU A 79 -10.44 4.81 -11.07
C GLU A 79 -8.92 5.04 -11.12
N ARG A 80 -8.49 6.26 -10.77
CA ARG A 80 -7.07 6.62 -10.64
C ARG A 80 -6.57 6.30 -9.23
N ALA A 81 -5.51 5.51 -9.15
CA ALA A 81 -4.95 5.06 -7.89
C ALA A 81 -3.50 5.50 -7.70
N LEU A 82 -3.15 5.85 -6.47
CA LEU A 82 -1.79 6.13 -6.04
C LEU A 82 -1.38 5.23 -4.87
N GLY A 83 -0.35 4.43 -5.08
CA GLY A 83 0.37 3.73 -4.01
C GLY A 83 1.55 4.55 -3.54
N ILE A 84 1.50 5.15 -2.37
CA ILE A 84 2.61 5.89 -1.76
C ILE A 84 3.39 4.95 -0.85
N ALA A 85 4.66 4.70 -1.17
CA ALA A 85 5.45 3.66 -0.49
C ALA A 85 4.73 2.30 -0.50
N ALA A 86 4.01 1.99 -1.58
CA ALA A 86 3.11 0.86 -1.68
C ALA A 86 3.15 0.21 -3.09
N PRO A 87 4.31 -0.27 -3.52
CA PRO A 87 4.47 -0.80 -4.87
C PRO A 87 3.62 -2.05 -5.12
N TYR A 88 3.52 -2.95 -4.15
CA TYR A 88 2.71 -4.16 -4.29
C TYR A 88 1.21 -3.85 -4.31
N ALA A 89 0.75 -2.94 -3.45
CA ALA A 89 -0.64 -2.48 -3.47
C ALA A 89 -1.00 -1.83 -4.81
N ALA A 90 -0.12 -1.02 -5.39
CA ALA A 90 -0.33 -0.41 -6.70
C ALA A 90 -0.51 -1.46 -7.81
N ALA A 91 0.29 -2.53 -7.80
CA ALA A 91 0.15 -3.64 -8.74
C ALA A 91 -1.19 -4.41 -8.56
N VAL A 92 -1.61 -4.62 -7.31
CA VAL A 92 -2.91 -5.25 -7.02
C VAL A 92 -4.06 -4.36 -7.52
N LEU A 93 -3.99 -3.04 -7.33
CA LEU A 93 -4.99 -2.10 -7.84
C LEU A 93 -5.01 -2.05 -9.37
N ALA A 94 -3.85 -2.08 -10.03
CA ALA A 94 -3.78 -2.19 -11.50
C ALA A 94 -4.44 -3.49 -11.99
N ARG A 95 -4.21 -4.60 -11.31
CA ARG A 95 -4.85 -5.90 -11.63
C ARG A 95 -6.37 -5.88 -11.43
N LEU A 96 -6.89 -5.01 -10.57
CA LEU A 96 -8.32 -4.73 -10.41
C LEU A 96 -8.87 -3.78 -11.50
N GLY A 97 -8.03 -3.31 -12.42
CA GLY A 97 -8.43 -2.45 -13.54
C GLY A 97 -8.36 -0.96 -13.25
N LEU A 98 -7.61 -0.52 -12.24
CA LEU A 98 -7.38 0.90 -11.96
C LEU A 98 -6.18 1.43 -12.74
N GLU A 99 -6.18 2.73 -13.02
CA GLU A 99 -5.00 3.46 -13.53
C GLU A 99 -4.04 3.74 -12.36
N ALA A 100 -3.17 2.76 -12.08
CA ALA A 100 -2.33 2.79 -10.90
C ALA A 100 -0.99 3.48 -11.12
N THR A 101 -0.58 4.28 -10.14
CA THR A 101 0.75 4.87 -10.03
C THR A 101 1.39 4.42 -8.72
N ALA A 102 2.65 4.01 -8.75
CA ALA A 102 3.47 3.78 -7.58
C ALA A 102 4.44 4.96 -7.39
N GLN A 103 4.40 5.58 -6.21
CA GLN A 103 5.29 6.66 -5.82
C GLN A 103 6.23 6.21 -4.73
N GLU A 104 7.53 6.43 -4.95
CA GLU A 104 8.60 6.20 -3.98
C GLU A 104 9.53 7.41 -3.89
N SER A 105 10.13 7.60 -2.73
CA SER A 105 11.14 8.66 -2.53
C SER A 105 12.53 8.24 -3.00
N ASP A 106 12.80 6.95 -3.06
CA ASP A 106 14.10 6.37 -3.43
C ASP A 106 13.97 5.46 -4.65
N GLY A 107 14.79 5.71 -5.66
CA GLY A 107 14.89 4.88 -6.86
C GLY A 107 15.40 3.46 -6.60
N ALA A 108 16.04 3.19 -5.44
CA ALA A 108 16.49 1.85 -5.07
C ALA A 108 15.32 0.84 -4.97
N VAL A 109 14.14 1.29 -4.56
CA VAL A 109 12.93 0.46 -4.55
C VAL A 109 12.56 0.05 -5.98
N PHE A 110 12.54 1.01 -6.91
CA PHE A 110 12.22 0.73 -8.31
C PHE A 110 13.29 -0.11 -9.02
N ALA A 111 14.53 -0.11 -8.55
CA ALA A 111 15.55 -1.04 -9.04
C ALA A 111 15.18 -2.51 -8.75
N VAL A 112 14.41 -2.77 -7.68
CA VAL A 112 13.92 -4.11 -7.33
C VAL A 112 12.60 -4.42 -8.03
N VAL A 113 11.63 -3.49 -7.99
CA VAL A 113 10.24 -3.78 -8.36
C VAL A 113 9.81 -3.20 -9.72
N GLY A 114 10.66 -2.42 -10.39
CA GLY A 114 10.29 -1.68 -11.60
C GLY A 114 9.84 -2.57 -12.76
N GLU A 115 10.48 -3.72 -12.95
CA GLU A 115 10.12 -4.68 -14.00
C GLU A 115 8.71 -5.24 -13.77
N VAL A 116 8.43 -5.75 -12.56
CA VAL A 116 7.11 -6.31 -12.26
C VAL A 116 6.02 -5.25 -12.27
N LEU A 117 6.32 -4.01 -11.86
CA LEU A 117 5.37 -2.90 -11.97
C LEU A 117 5.03 -2.55 -13.42
N ALA A 118 6.03 -2.54 -14.31
CA ALA A 118 5.82 -2.31 -15.73
C ALA A 118 4.97 -3.42 -16.37
N GLU A 119 5.20 -4.68 -16.03
CA GLU A 119 4.39 -5.82 -16.48
C GLU A 119 2.93 -5.74 -16.01
N GLU A 120 2.70 -5.23 -14.80
CA GLU A 120 1.37 -5.00 -14.25
C GLU A 120 0.72 -3.68 -14.77
N GLY A 121 1.40 -2.92 -15.62
CA GLY A 121 0.90 -1.68 -16.19
C GLY A 121 0.87 -0.50 -15.21
N VAL A 122 1.68 -0.56 -14.15
CA VAL A 122 1.77 0.50 -13.13
C VAL A 122 2.76 1.57 -13.56
N ARG A 123 2.35 2.83 -13.54
CA ARG A 123 3.26 3.97 -13.70
C ARG A 123 4.10 4.17 -12.46
N THR A 124 5.39 4.42 -12.60
CA THR A 124 6.30 4.70 -11.49
C THR A 124 6.70 6.17 -11.44
N VAL A 125 6.77 6.74 -10.24
CA VAL A 125 7.19 8.13 -10.01
C VAL A 125 8.12 8.18 -8.79
N THR A 126 9.29 8.83 -8.96
CA THR A 126 10.15 9.16 -7.83
C THR A 126 9.87 10.59 -7.38
N ALA A 127 9.29 10.73 -6.17
CA ALA A 127 8.95 12.01 -5.57
C ALA A 127 8.90 11.88 -4.04
N PRO A 128 9.00 12.98 -3.27
CA PRO A 128 8.86 12.96 -1.82
C PRO A 128 7.52 12.33 -1.40
N LEU A 129 7.53 11.44 -0.40
CA LEU A 129 6.30 10.76 0.04
C LEU A 129 5.24 11.73 0.58
N GLY A 130 5.67 12.84 1.16
CA GLY A 130 4.76 13.87 1.68
C GLY A 130 4.06 14.71 0.62
N ALA A 131 4.47 14.59 -0.65
CA ALA A 131 3.92 15.36 -1.77
C ALA A 131 3.45 14.40 -2.88
N PRO A 132 2.14 14.02 -2.90
CA PRO A 132 1.60 13.19 -3.96
C PRO A 132 1.84 13.78 -5.34
N ALA A 133 2.40 12.98 -6.26
CA ALA A 133 2.62 13.40 -7.63
C ALA A 133 1.29 13.51 -8.38
N ASP A 134 1.13 14.57 -9.19
CA ASP A 134 0.02 14.74 -10.14
C ASP A 134 -1.41 14.81 -9.56
N GLY A 135 -1.67 14.93 -8.30
CA GLY A 135 -2.98 15.14 -7.67
C GLY A 135 -4.23 14.50 -8.33
N ALA A 136 -5.39 14.65 -7.74
CA ALA A 136 -6.67 14.16 -8.28
C ALA A 136 -6.76 12.61 -8.43
N TYR A 137 -6.65 11.91 -7.30
CA TYR A 137 -6.80 10.46 -7.22
C TYR A 137 -8.17 10.07 -6.63
N ASP A 138 -8.71 8.96 -7.09
CA ASP A 138 -9.91 8.36 -6.52
C ASP A 138 -9.55 7.42 -5.35
N VAL A 139 -8.35 6.83 -5.41
CA VAL A 139 -7.85 5.91 -4.41
C VAL A 139 -6.40 6.23 -4.07
N ILE A 140 -6.09 6.33 -2.77
CA ILE A 140 -4.69 6.40 -2.28
C ILE A 140 -4.50 5.31 -1.22
N ILE A 141 -3.35 4.64 -1.23
CA ILE A 141 -2.97 3.63 -0.25
C ILE A 141 -1.49 3.73 0.11
N SER A 142 -1.15 3.33 1.33
CA SER A 142 0.24 3.16 1.77
C SER A 142 0.47 1.81 2.43
N GLU A 143 1.64 1.21 2.22
CA GLU A 143 2.08 -0.02 2.89
C GLU A 143 2.93 0.22 4.15
N GLY A 144 3.24 1.49 4.46
CA GLY A 144 3.86 1.90 5.72
C GLY A 144 2.92 2.73 6.59
N ALA A 145 3.29 2.95 7.84
CA ALA A 145 2.55 3.82 8.74
C ALA A 145 2.97 5.29 8.60
N VAL A 146 2.02 6.19 8.84
CA VAL A 146 2.24 7.63 8.93
C VAL A 146 2.15 8.11 10.39
N PRO A 147 2.89 9.15 10.80
CA PRO A 147 2.91 9.62 12.20
C PRO A 147 1.63 10.33 12.63
N GLY A 148 0.70 10.58 11.70
CA GLY A 148 -0.55 11.27 11.97
C GLY A 148 -1.36 11.45 10.68
N ARG A 149 -2.34 12.34 10.72
CA ARG A 149 -3.22 12.62 9.58
C ARG A 149 -2.43 13.18 8.39
N PRO A 150 -2.45 12.53 7.22
CA PRO A 150 -1.64 12.94 6.06
C PRO A 150 -2.39 13.96 5.20
N GLU A 151 -2.37 15.23 5.58
CA GLU A 151 -3.19 16.29 4.94
C GLU A 151 -2.92 16.42 3.43
N ALA A 152 -1.65 16.41 2.99
CA ALA A 152 -1.32 16.51 1.56
C ALA A 152 -1.89 15.36 0.73
N TRP A 153 -1.97 14.15 1.31
CA TRP A 153 -2.58 12.99 0.63
C TRP A 153 -4.11 13.14 0.52
N LEU A 154 -4.72 13.72 1.56
CA LEU A 154 -6.17 13.99 1.56
C LEU A 154 -6.54 15.09 0.57
N GLU A 155 -5.69 16.11 0.40
CA GLU A 155 -5.85 17.16 -0.58
C GLU A 155 -5.70 16.66 -2.02
N ALA A 156 -4.93 15.59 -2.24
CA ALA A 156 -4.76 14.96 -3.54
C ALA A 156 -5.92 14.05 -3.97
N LEU A 157 -6.89 13.76 -3.07
CA LEU A 157 -8.06 12.97 -3.42
C LEU A 157 -9.09 13.80 -4.22
N ASN A 158 -9.79 13.17 -5.14
CA ASN A 158 -11.03 13.66 -5.72
C ASN A 158 -12.15 13.71 -4.65
N ILE A 159 -13.23 14.49 -4.90
CA ILE A 159 -14.45 14.36 -4.11
C ILE A 159 -15.01 12.94 -4.30
N GLY A 160 -15.29 12.24 -3.21
CA GLY A 160 -15.62 10.82 -3.20
C GLY A 160 -14.40 9.90 -3.15
N GLY A 161 -13.20 10.46 -3.26
CA GLY A 161 -11.95 9.70 -3.17
C GLY A 161 -11.67 9.15 -1.76
N ARG A 162 -10.91 8.05 -1.70
CA ARG A 162 -10.63 7.28 -0.47
C ARG A 162 -9.15 7.08 -0.27
N LEU A 163 -8.71 7.24 0.98
CA LEU A 163 -7.36 6.92 1.42
C LEU A 163 -7.42 5.83 2.49
N ALA A 164 -6.71 4.74 2.30
CA ALA A 164 -6.47 3.73 3.33
C ALA A 164 -5.01 3.77 3.80
N VAL A 165 -4.79 3.96 5.10
CA VAL A 165 -3.47 4.15 5.69
C VAL A 165 -3.45 3.66 7.14
N VAL A 166 -2.27 3.35 7.68
CA VAL A 166 -2.09 3.13 9.11
C VAL A 166 -1.51 4.39 9.76
N GLU A 167 -2.22 4.99 10.70
CA GLU A 167 -1.71 6.03 11.58
C GLU A 167 -1.04 5.40 12.80
N ARG A 168 0.20 5.75 13.08
CA ARG A 168 0.96 5.16 14.19
C ARG A 168 1.86 6.19 14.86
N THR A 169 1.69 6.35 16.18
CA THR A 169 2.57 7.19 17.02
C THR A 169 3.24 6.38 18.13
N GLY A 170 2.84 5.15 18.34
CA GLY A 170 3.34 4.23 19.38
C GLY A 170 3.63 2.83 18.86
N ALA A 171 3.58 1.85 19.75
CA ALA A 171 3.83 0.45 19.41
C ALA A 171 2.78 -0.13 18.47
N VAL A 172 1.52 0.30 18.57
CA VAL A 172 0.39 -0.13 17.76
C VAL A 172 -0.25 1.08 17.11
N GLY A 173 -0.56 0.98 15.82
CA GLY A 173 -1.28 1.98 15.04
C GLY A 173 -2.73 1.59 14.78
N LYS A 174 -3.44 2.49 14.11
CA LYS A 174 -4.80 2.31 13.63
C LYS A 174 -4.82 2.33 12.10
N ALA A 175 -5.31 1.27 11.48
CA ALA A 175 -5.71 1.30 10.09
C ALA A 175 -6.95 2.19 9.96
N VAL A 176 -6.91 3.15 9.06
CA VAL A 176 -7.91 4.20 8.91
C VAL A 176 -8.32 4.31 7.46
N LEU A 177 -9.63 4.48 7.24
CA LEU A 177 -10.19 4.90 5.97
C LEU A 177 -10.62 6.37 6.07
N TYR A 178 -10.08 7.17 5.18
CA TYR A 178 -10.55 8.54 4.92
C TYR A 178 -11.38 8.58 3.64
N VAL A 179 -12.43 9.38 3.64
CA VAL A 179 -13.26 9.64 2.45
C VAL A 179 -13.41 11.15 2.30
N ARG A 180 -13.01 11.70 1.14
CA ARG A 180 -13.15 13.11 0.84
C ARG A 180 -14.56 13.40 0.34
N GLY A 181 -15.35 14.12 1.12
CA GLY A 181 -16.67 14.65 0.71
C GLY A 181 -16.58 16.08 0.22
N ALA A 182 -17.69 16.61 -0.30
CA ALA A 182 -17.77 18.01 -0.75
C ALA A 182 -17.60 19.04 0.39
N GLN A 183 -17.90 18.65 1.64
CA GLN A 183 -17.87 19.53 2.81
C GLN A 183 -16.74 19.20 3.79
N GLY A 184 -15.85 18.27 3.45
CA GLY A 184 -14.75 17.86 4.30
C GLY A 184 -14.37 16.40 4.15
N VAL A 185 -13.50 15.92 5.04
CA VAL A 185 -12.98 14.57 5.02
C VAL A 185 -13.48 13.80 6.25
N SER A 186 -14.16 12.69 6.03
CA SER A 186 -14.53 11.75 7.11
C SER A 186 -13.37 10.81 7.41
N ARG A 187 -13.29 10.31 8.65
CA ARG A 187 -12.29 9.36 9.15
C ARG A 187 -12.99 8.20 9.85
N ARG A 188 -12.64 6.98 9.50
CA ARG A 188 -13.15 5.75 10.14
C ARG A 188 -12.00 4.82 10.48
N GLU A 189 -11.90 4.40 11.74
CA GLU A 189 -10.97 3.35 12.16
C GLU A 189 -11.47 1.99 11.70
N LEU A 190 -10.54 1.15 11.24
CA LEU A 190 -10.83 -0.17 10.70
C LEU A 190 -10.37 -1.28 11.65
N PHE A 191 -9.08 -1.33 11.93
CA PHE A 191 -8.44 -2.35 12.77
C PHE A 191 -7.09 -1.85 13.30
N ASN A 192 -6.48 -2.61 14.22
CA ASN A 192 -5.14 -2.33 14.72
C ASN A 192 -4.09 -2.95 13.80
N ALA A 193 -3.05 -2.19 13.46
CA ALA A 193 -1.91 -2.65 12.68
C ALA A 193 -0.64 -1.92 13.11
N ALA A 194 0.53 -2.49 12.83
CA ALA A 194 1.80 -1.92 13.28
C ALA A 194 2.90 -1.99 12.22
N PRO A 195 2.64 -1.66 10.93
CA PRO A 195 3.71 -1.61 9.96
C PRO A 195 4.75 -0.55 10.36
N PRO A 196 5.99 -0.65 9.87
CA PRO A 196 7.01 0.37 10.10
C PRO A 196 6.54 1.77 9.71
N LEU A 197 6.96 2.77 10.46
CA LEU A 197 6.76 4.17 10.09
C LEU A 197 7.53 4.48 8.80
N LEU A 198 6.92 5.27 7.94
CA LEU A 198 7.61 5.91 6.83
C LEU A 198 8.47 7.03 7.40
N ALA A 199 9.77 6.76 7.58
CA ALA A 199 10.69 7.66 8.28
C ALA A 199 10.72 9.06 7.68
N GLU A 200 10.57 9.16 6.35
CA GLU A 200 10.56 10.44 5.62
C GLU A 200 9.38 11.36 6.00
N LEU A 201 8.31 10.79 6.59
CA LEU A 201 7.14 11.56 7.04
C LEU A 201 7.22 11.92 8.52
N SER A 202 8.19 11.37 9.24
CA SER A 202 8.42 11.71 10.65
C SER A 202 9.11 13.07 10.73
N ALA A 203 8.54 14.00 11.51
CA ALA A 203 9.22 15.26 11.77
C ALA A 203 10.58 14.97 12.39
N ILE A 204 11.66 15.47 11.81
CA ILE A 204 12.99 15.44 12.44
C ILE A 204 12.85 16.22 13.74
N PRO A 205 13.14 15.63 14.92
CA PRO A 205 13.09 16.39 16.16
C PRO A 205 14.08 17.56 16.06
N THR A 206 13.59 18.76 15.90
CA THR A 206 14.43 19.95 15.99
C THR A 206 14.71 20.17 17.46
N PHE A 207 15.89 19.75 17.93
CA PHE A 207 16.39 20.18 19.22
C PHE A 207 16.66 21.70 19.12
N VAL A 208 15.77 22.50 19.70
CA VAL A 208 16.06 23.90 20.00
C VAL A 208 16.94 23.87 21.25
N LEU A 209 18.24 24.20 21.08
CA LEU A 209 19.18 24.44 22.16
C LEU A 209 18.91 25.81 22.82
#